data_e6e976c6f4a2ee3f1b8be6db4fe98bf3
#
_entry.id   e6e976c6f4a2ee3f1b8be6db4fe98bf3
#
_cell.length_a   1.000
_cell.length_b   1.000
_cell.length_c   1.000
_cell.angle_alpha   90.00
_cell.angle_beta   90.00
_cell.angle_gamma   90.00
#
_symmetry.space_group_name_H-M   'P 1'
#
loop_
_entity.id
_entity.type
_entity.pdbx_description
1 polymer ?
#
loop_
_entity_poly.entity_id
_entity_poly.type
_entity_poly.pdbx_seq_one_letter_code
_entity_poly.pdbx_strand_id
1 'polypeptide(L)'
;MKSVFEKIWESHTVEELPGNNFLIFMDQIVAHEITTPQGAIEIDENFNGRLYSPNRIIAINDHVSPAKDTATAIQAKVLRDWSKKHKVKIFDIGDNGICHVVAPERGYVQPGMTLCCGDSHTGTNGAFGAFALGIGTTAQAGAMLAQCLILTKPKTFRVLVNGKLPSFVYAKDVILAIIGEITFKGGTGYVLEYAGPAIESMSMEERMTMCNMSIEAGATSGMISPDQTTVDYLWGKEVVTKDKSEFEKLKVKWLSYASDKDAKYDKEISLDASLLKPKVTWGTNPGEVVDIDGTVPSNADEKSLEYMGLKKGQKLSGLPLEQAFIGSCTNSRISDLREAAKILKGKKVSIPTIITPGSQAIKRQAEREGLHDIFQDAGALWTHSSCGPCLGMSMGVVAPQSRCISSTNRNFPGRMGTGSRAHLASPAVVAASAITGVITHPKDL
;
A
#
# COMPACT_ATOMS: atom_id res chain seq x y z
N MET A 1 -5.31 18.25 23.80
CA MET A 1 -4.25 17.36 23.34
C MET A 1 -4.71 16.73 22.02
N LYS A 2 -3.80 16.61 21.04
CA LYS A 2 -4.15 16.37 19.64
C LYS A 2 -3.51 15.10 19.11
N SER A 3 -4.22 14.40 18.24
CA SER A 3 -3.68 13.30 17.44
C SER A 3 -2.74 13.82 16.34
N VAL A 4 -1.94 12.93 15.74
CA VAL A 4 -1.08 13.27 14.59
C VAL A 4 -1.91 13.87 13.46
N PHE A 5 -3.10 13.31 13.21
CA PHE A 5 -4.03 13.83 12.20
C PHE A 5 -4.47 15.26 12.52
N GLU A 6 -4.90 15.56 13.75
CA GLU A 6 -5.39 16.88 14.13
C GLU A 6 -4.29 17.94 14.02
N LYS A 7 -3.04 17.62 14.41
CA LYS A 7 -1.89 18.54 14.29
C LYS A 7 -1.63 18.89 12.83
N ILE A 8 -1.67 17.89 11.93
CA ILE A 8 -1.44 18.12 10.50
C ILE A 8 -2.62 18.88 9.89
N TRP A 9 -3.85 18.48 10.20
CA TRP A 9 -5.05 19.13 9.68
C TRP A 9 -5.04 20.63 9.98
N GLU A 10 -4.85 21.00 11.24
CA GLU A 10 -4.82 22.40 11.67
C GLU A 10 -3.69 23.18 11.03
N SER A 11 -2.49 22.60 10.90
CA SER A 11 -1.34 23.30 10.31
C SER A 11 -1.46 23.50 8.79
N HIS A 12 -2.37 22.77 8.12
CA HIS A 12 -2.60 22.84 6.67
C HIS A 12 -3.96 23.44 6.28
N THR A 13 -4.80 23.75 7.27
CA THR A 13 -6.06 24.46 7.02
C THR A 13 -5.75 25.88 6.57
N VAL A 14 -6.13 26.20 5.33
CA VAL A 14 -6.05 27.56 4.77
C VAL A 14 -7.29 28.34 5.12
N GLU A 15 -8.47 27.69 5.02
CA GLU A 15 -9.77 28.31 5.30
C GLU A 15 -10.77 27.24 5.75
N GLU A 16 -11.62 27.60 6.71
CA GLU A 16 -12.78 26.80 7.10
C GLU A 16 -13.99 27.24 6.27
N LEU A 17 -14.66 26.28 5.67
CA LEU A 17 -15.81 26.47 4.79
C LEU A 17 -17.10 25.93 5.45
N PRO A 18 -18.29 26.37 4.99
CA PRO A 18 -19.54 25.85 5.52
C PRO A 18 -19.66 24.33 5.41
N GLY A 19 -20.36 23.68 6.37
CA GLY A 19 -20.68 22.27 6.33
C GLY A 19 -19.54 21.33 6.71
N ASN A 20 -18.66 21.72 7.62
CA ASN A 20 -17.47 20.94 8.05
C ASN A 20 -16.48 20.66 6.90
N ASN A 21 -16.44 21.56 5.91
CA ASN A 21 -15.48 21.53 4.82
C ASN A 21 -14.34 22.48 5.11
N PHE A 22 -13.16 22.15 4.59
CA PHE A 22 -11.93 22.93 4.81
C PHE A 22 -11.13 23.01 3.52
N LEU A 23 -10.55 24.13 3.23
CA LEU A 23 -9.54 24.29 2.20
C LEU A 23 -8.19 23.88 2.81
N ILE A 24 -7.67 22.74 2.38
CA ILE A 24 -6.44 22.14 2.91
C ILE A 24 -5.31 22.27 1.89
N PHE A 25 -4.19 22.84 2.32
CA PHE A 25 -2.98 22.91 1.50
C PHE A 25 -2.34 21.53 1.34
N MET A 26 -1.85 21.21 0.12
CA MET A 26 -1.18 19.94 -0.19
C MET A 26 0.33 20.18 -0.35
N ASP A 27 1.15 19.59 0.51
CA ASP A 27 2.61 19.71 0.43
C ASP A 27 3.18 18.99 -0.79
N GLN A 28 2.65 17.81 -1.10
CA GLN A 28 3.14 16.98 -2.18
C GLN A 28 1.99 16.39 -3.00
N ILE A 29 2.13 16.42 -4.32
CA ILE A 29 1.24 15.77 -5.25
C ILE A 29 2.03 14.69 -6.00
N VAL A 30 1.51 13.46 -5.99
CA VAL A 30 2.09 12.34 -6.74
C VAL A 30 1.23 12.06 -7.96
N ALA A 31 1.86 12.07 -9.12
CA ALA A 31 1.24 11.83 -10.42
C ALA A 31 1.70 10.48 -10.97
N HIS A 32 0.81 9.75 -11.66
CA HIS A 32 1.16 8.52 -12.37
C HIS A 32 0.38 8.39 -13.68
N GLU A 33 0.83 7.48 -14.57
CA GLU A 33 0.40 7.41 -15.96
C GLU A 33 -1.05 6.96 -16.18
N ILE A 34 -1.73 6.41 -15.17
CA ILE A 34 -3.11 5.94 -15.34
C ILE A 34 -4.13 7.08 -15.12
N THR A 35 -4.00 7.85 -14.04
CA THR A 35 -5.00 8.84 -13.66
C THR A 35 -4.63 10.27 -14.06
N THR A 36 -3.34 10.60 -14.07
CA THR A 36 -2.88 11.96 -14.35
C THR A 36 -3.05 12.43 -15.80
N PRO A 37 -2.90 11.59 -16.85
CA PRO A 37 -2.94 12.08 -18.24
C PRO A 37 -4.18 12.89 -18.59
N GLN A 38 -5.35 12.48 -18.15
CA GLN A 38 -6.60 13.22 -18.42
C GLN A 38 -6.59 14.60 -17.77
N GLY A 39 -6.22 14.68 -16.49
CA GLY A 39 -6.12 15.97 -15.78
C GLY A 39 -5.00 16.86 -16.35
N ALA A 40 -3.89 16.27 -16.79
CA ALA A 40 -2.78 16.96 -17.43
C ALA A 40 -3.20 17.64 -18.75
N ILE A 41 -3.97 16.93 -19.57
CA ILE A 41 -4.53 17.48 -20.81
C ILE A 41 -5.51 18.64 -20.49
N GLU A 42 -6.39 18.45 -19.53
CA GLU A 42 -7.34 19.50 -19.10
C GLU A 42 -6.62 20.77 -18.63
N ILE A 43 -5.54 20.63 -17.85
CA ILE A 43 -4.72 21.78 -17.43
C ILE A 43 -4.10 22.50 -18.61
N ASP A 44 -3.59 21.75 -19.58
CA ASP A 44 -2.95 22.34 -20.76
C ASP A 44 -3.96 23.07 -21.68
N GLU A 45 -5.14 22.50 -21.89
CA GLU A 45 -6.14 23.03 -22.81
C GLU A 45 -6.96 24.17 -22.18
N ASN A 46 -7.40 24.03 -20.93
CA ASN A 46 -8.35 24.95 -20.31
C ASN A 46 -7.69 25.99 -19.38
N PHE A 47 -6.46 25.73 -18.91
CA PHE A 47 -5.76 26.59 -17.96
C PHE A 47 -4.37 27.05 -18.45
N ASN A 48 -4.13 26.96 -19.77
CA ASN A 48 -2.86 27.36 -20.41
C ASN A 48 -1.62 26.70 -19.78
N GLY A 49 -1.76 25.48 -19.27
CA GLY A 49 -0.69 24.72 -18.62
C GLY A 49 -0.21 25.31 -17.30
N ARG A 50 -1.00 26.15 -16.62
CA ARG A 50 -0.62 26.77 -15.37
C ARG A 50 -0.61 25.74 -14.25
N LEU A 51 0.50 25.67 -13.51
CA LEU A 51 0.66 24.92 -12.26
C LEU A 51 0.99 25.87 -11.12
N TYR A 52 0.49 25.60 -9.90
CA TYR A 52 0.81 26.42 -8.75
C TYR A 52 2.30 26.27 -8.39
N SER A 53 2.78 25.04 -8.22
CA SER A 53 4.17 24.73 -7.90
C SER A 53 4.64 23.41 -8.49
N PRO A 54 5.31 23.41 -9.66
CA PRO A 54 5.82 22.19 -10.27
C PRO A 54 6.76 21.38 -9.36
N ASN A 55 7.50 22.05 -8.46
CA ASN A 55 8.42 21.41 -7.52
C ASN A 55 7.73 20.58 -6.43
N ARG A 56 6.42 20.78 -6.24
CA ARG A 56 5.59 20.01 -5.30
C ARG A 56 4.83 18.87 -6.00
N ILE A 57 5.16 18.61 -7.25
CA ILE A 57 4.62 17.51 -8.04
C ILE A 57 5.77 16.58 -8.40
N ILE A 58 5.58 15.29 -8.18
CA ILE A 58 6.45 14.24 -8.73
C ILE A 58 5.61 13.31 -9.59
N ALA A 59 6.16 12.90 -10.73
CA ALA A 59 5.54 11.97 -11.65
C ALA A 59 6.29 10.62 -11.59
N ILE A 60 5.56 9.51 -11.63
CA ILE A 60 6.13 8.17 -11.55
C ILE A 60 5.42 7.29 -12.56
N ASN A 61 6.17 6.66 -13.48
CA ASN A 61 5.64 5.60 -14.32
C ASN A 61 5.56 4.31 -13.50
N ASP A 62 4.35 3.91 -13.15
CA ASP A 62 4.03 2.93 -12.12
C ASP A 62 3.38 1.66 -12.69
N HIS A 63 2.08 1.74 -13.02
CA HIS A 63 1.19 0.60 -13.25
C HIS A 63 1.44 -0.13 -14.57
N VAL A 64 1.80 0.60 -15.61
CA VAL A 64 1.98 0.08 -16.98
C VAL A 64 3.37 0.33 -17.53
N SER A 65 4.36 0.26 -16.68
CA SER A 65 5.75 0.42 -17.05
C SER A 65 6.56 -0.87 -16.74
N PRO A 66 7.12 -1.55 -17.76
CA PRO A 66 7.02 -1.23 -19.19
C PRO A 66 5.60 -1.44 -19.74
N ALA A 67 5.26 -0.64 -20.76
CA ALA A 67 3.93 -0.71 -21.38
C ALA A 67 3.70 -2.09 -22.04
N LYS A 68 2.49 -2.64 -21.86
CA LYS A 68 2.12 -3.95 -22.40
C LYS A 68 1.51 -3.89 -23.81
N ASP A 69 1.01 -2.72 -24.20
CA ASP A 69 0.34 -2.48 -25.48
C ASP A 69 0.44 -1.00 -25.86
N THR A 70 -0.06 -0.66 -27.09
CA THR A 70 -0.02 0.71 -27.62
C THR A 70 -0.80 1.70 -26.74
N ALA A 71 -1.94 1.31 -26.16
CA ALA A 71 -2.74 2.19 -25.33
C ALA A 71 -2.00 2.61 -24.06
N THR A 72 -1.38 1.65 -23.38
CA THR A 72 -0.58 1.90 -22.17
C THR A 72 0.71 2.66 -22.49
N ALA A 73 1.31 2.44 -23.67
CA ALA A 73 2.46 3.22 -24.13
C ALA A 73 2.11 4.70 -24.37
N ILE A 74 0.90 4.99 -24.87
CA ILE A 74 0.39 6.36 -25.03
C ILE A 74 0.23 7.03 -23.66
N GLN A 75 -0.35 6.36 -22.66
CA GLN A 75 -0.51 6.90 -21.31
C GLN A 75 0.85 7.28 -20.68
N ALA A 76 1.80 6.37 -20.74
CA ALA A 76 3.16 6.63 -20.25
C ALA A 76 3.83 7.80 -21.01
N LYS A 77 3.62 7.88 -22.34
CA LYS A 77 4.17 8.98 -23.16
C LYS A 77 3.55 10.34 -22.76
N VAL A 78 2.25 10.40 -22.57
CA VAL A 78 1.55 11.64 -22.15
C VAL A 78 2.16 12.14 -20.83
N LEU A 79 2.33 11.27 -19.83
CA LEU A 79 2.92 11.67 -18.56
C LEU A 79 4.37 12.19 -18.73
N ARG A 80 5.19 11.54 -19.57
CA ARG A 80 6.57 11.98 -19.87
C ARG A 80 6.60 13.37 -20.52
N ASP A 81 5.83 13.54 -21.57
CA ASP A 81 5.81 14.78 -22.34
C ASP A 81 5.32 15.96 -21.50
N TRP A 82 4.24 15.74 -20.73
CA TRP A 82 3.71 16.72 -19.79
C TRP A 82 4.70 17.07 -18.69
N SER A 83 5.34 16.07 -18.08
CA SER A 83 6.35 16.30 -17.05
C SER A 83 7.53 17.11 -17.58
N LYS A 84 8.00 16.81 -18.79
CA LYS A 84 9.05 17.57 -19.47
C LYS A 84 8.64 19.00 -19.75
N LYS A 85 7.43 19.22 -20.30
CA LYS A 85 6.87 20.53 -20.63
C LYS A 85 6.80 21.41 -19.38
N HIS A 86 6.34 20.86 -18.26
CA HIS A 86 6.10 21.60 -17.02
C HIS A 86 7.27 21.55 -16.03
N LYS A 87 8.41 20.94 -16.39
CA LYS A 87 9.58 20.75 -15.53
C LYS A 87 9.26 20.01 -14.23
N VAL A 88 8.30 19.09 -14.28
CA VAL A 88 7.96 18.19 -13.17
C VAL A 88 9.00 17.06 -13.12
N LYS A 89 9.51 16.75 -11.93
CA LYS A 89 10.41 15.60 -11.73
C LYS A 89 9.66 14.31 -12.07
N ILE A 90 10.24 13.50 -12.94
CA ILE A 90 9.67 12.20 -13.30
C ILE A 90 10.65 11.05 -13.00
N PHE A 91 10.11 9.96 -12.43
CA PHE A 91 10.77 8.66 -12.29
C PHE A 91 10.25 7.73 -13.38
N ASP A 92 11.08 7.45 -14.37
CA ASP A 92 10.75 6.67 -15.55
C ASP A 92 11.54 5.36 -15.62
N ILE A 93 11.38 4.59 -16.70
CA ILE A 93 12.05 3.30 -16.93
C ILE A 93 13.52 3.37 -16.53
N GLY A 94 13.94 2.42 -15.70
CA GLY A 94 15.29 2.36 -15.11
C GLY A 94 15.38 2.96 -13.70
N ASP A 95 14.46 3.86 -13.32
CA ASP A 95 14.38 4.43 -11.97
C ASP A 95 12.93 4.51 -11.44
N ASN A 96 12.01 3.88 -12.13
CA ASN A 96 10.59 3.81 -11.82
C ASN A 96 10.23 2.72 -10.80
N GLY A 97 8.95 2.63 -10.49
CA GLY A 97 8.34 1.63 -9.62
C GLY A 97 6.97 2.09 -9.17
N ILE A 98 6.41 1.38 -8.23
CA ILE A 98 5.12 1.71 -7.64
C ILE A 98 5.21 3.06 -6.91
N CYS A 99 4.32 4.00 -7.20
CA CYS A 99 4.39 5.37 -6.69
C CYS A 99 4.43 5.41 -5.15
N HIS A 100 3.69 4.54 -4.46
CA HIS A 100 3.70 4.41 -3.01
C HIS A 100 4.93 3.67 -2.44
N VAL A 101 5.86 3.27 -3.30
CA VAL A 101 7.17 2.74 -2.94
C VAL A 101 8.25 3.77 -3.28
N VAL A 102 8.22 4.32 -4.50
CA VAL A 102 9.23 5.27 -4.98
C VAL A 102 9.22 6.58 -4.20
N ALA A 103 8.04 7.17 -3.97
CA ALA A 103 7.94 8.43 -3.26
C ALA A 103 8.54 8.37 -1.84
N PRO A 104 8.17 7.39 -0.96
CA PRO A 104 8.78 7.28 0.36
C PRO A 104 10.24 6.82 0.34
N GLU A 105 10.65 5.92 -0.56
CA GLU A 105 12.05 5.48 -0.62
C GLU A 105 13.03 6.59 -1.00
N ARG A 106 12.55 7.65 -1.68
CA ARG A 106 13.31 8.84 -2.05
C ARG A 106 13.23 9.97 -1.03
N GLY A 107 12.35 9.86 -0.01
CA GLY A 107 12.16 10.85 1.04
C GLY A 107 11.17 11.98 0.72
N TYR A 108 10.36 11.84 -0.35
CA TYR A 108 9.30 12.80 -0.69
C TYR A 108 8.14 12.78 0.31
N VAL A 109 8.09 11.81 1.18
CA VAL A 109 7.10 11.69 2.25
C VAL A 109 7.78 11.88 3.59
N GLN A 110 7.38 12.90 4.34
CA GLN A 110 7.98 13.25 5.61
C GLN A 110 6.88 13.51 6.66
N PRO A 111 7.19 13.34 7.97
CA PRO A 111 6.23 13.60 9.02
C PRO A 111 5.66 15.02 8.99
N GLY A 112 4.37 15.13 9.21
CA GLY A 112 3.66 16.39 9.25
C GLY A 112 3.20 16.91 7.88
N MET A 113 3.51 16.23 6.78
CA MET A 113 3.08 16.63 5.43
C MET A 113 1.65 16.18 5.12
N THR A 114 1.04 16.90 4.17
CA THR A 114 -0.14 16.48 3.43
C THR A 114 0.26 16.00 2.04
N LEU A 115 -0.33 14.89 1.56
CA LEU A 115 0.00 14.30 0.27
C LEU A 115 -1.25 13.78 -0.43
N CYS A 116 -1.38 14.02 -1.75
CA CYS A 116 -2.44 13.44 -2.55
C CYS A 116 -1.93 12.79 -3.84
N CYS A 117 -2.68 11.81 -4.32
CA CYS A 117 -2.39 11.06 -5.54
C CYS A 117 -3.70 10.54 -6.15
N GLY A 118 -3.71 10.32 -7.45
CA GLY A 118 -4.84 9.70 -8.16
C GLY A 118 -5.00 8.18 -7.89
N ASP A 119 -4.37 7.64 -6.86
CA ASP A 119 -4.44 6.23 -6.47
C ASP A 119 -5.02 6.06 -5.06
N SER A 120 -5.88 5.07 -4.90
CA SER A 120 -6.57 4.80 -3.62
C SER A 120 -5.64 4.35 -2.49
N HIS A 121 -4.46 3.77 -2.78
CA HIS A 121 -3.51 3.31 -1.77
C HIS A 121 -2.52 4.42 -1.31
N THR A 122 -2.81 5.66 -1.62
CA THR A 122 -2.02 6.84 -1.18
C THR A 122 -1.86 6.87 0.35
N GLY A 123 -2.84 6.35 1.09
CA GLY A 123 -2.78 6.16 2.55
C GLY A 123 -1.53 5.41 3.04
N THR A 124 -0.84 4.63 2.19
CA THR A 124 0.47 4.01 2.50
C THR A 124 1.45 5.00 3.12
N ASN A 125 1.43 6.23 2.64
CA ASN A 125 2.34 7.29 3.07
C ASN A 125 2.06 7.80 4.48
N GLY A 126 0.89 7.48 5.05
CA GLY A 126 0.55 7.76 6.45
C GLY A 126 1.41 7.02 7.46
N ALA A 127 2.14 5.99 7.06
CA ALA A 127 3.14 5.31 7.86
C ALA A 127 4.27 6.24 8.37
N PHE A 128 4.46 7.37 7.72
CA PHE A 128 5.43 8.40 8.08
C PHE A 128 4.87 9.49 9.01
N GLY A 129 3.62 9.38 9.44
CA GLY A 129 2.94 10.49 10.12
C GLY A 129 2.63 11.64 9.16
N ALA A 130 2.26 11.32 7.92
CA ALA A 130 1.75 12.24 6.92
C ALA A 130 0.25 12.01 6.70
N PHE A 131 -0.53 13.04 6.45
CA PHE A 131 -1.92 12.88 6.02
C PHE A 131 -1.97 12.71 4.51
N ALA A 132 -2.14 11.47 4.07
CA ALA A 132 -2.06 11.08 2.67
C ALA A 132 -3.39 10.46 2.20
N LEU A 133 -3.91 10.93 1.06
CA LEU A 133 -5.22 10.50 0.58
C LEU A 133 -5.26 10.29 -0.94
N GLY A 134 -6.02 9.28 -1.35
CA GLY A 134 -6.37 9.02 -2.75
C GLY A 134 -7.50 9.94 -3.20
N ILE A 135 -7.35 10.56 -4.38
CA ILE A 135 -8.32 11.50 -4.94
C ILE A 135 -8.65 11.15 -6.39
N GLY A 136 -9.77 11.65 -6.89
CA GLY A 136 -10.14 11.51 -8.31
C GLY A 136 -9.30 12.41 -9.23
N THR A 137 -9.28 12.08 -10.52
CA THR A 137 -8.51 12.79 -11.56
C THR A 137 -8.77 14.30 -11.60
N THR A 138 -10.05 14.71 -11.54
CA THR A 138 -10.43 16.14 -11.54
C THR A 138 -9.94 16.85 -10.28
N ALA A 139 -10.05 16.22 -9.11
CA ALA A 139 -9.53 16.77 -7.87
C ALA A 139 -7.99 16.89 -7.90
N GLN A 140 -7.30 15.93 -8.53
CA GLN A 140 -5.85 15.98 -8.74
C GLN A 140 -5.44 17.16 -9.63
N ALA A 141 -6.15 17.39 -10.73
CA ALA A 141 -5.93 18.56 -11.60
C ALA A 141 -6.15 19.86 -10.81
N GLY A 142 -7.23 19.96 -10.04
CA GLY A 142 -7.49 21.09 -9.15
C GLY A 142 -6.36 21.32 -8.12
N ALA A 143 -5.86 20.24 -7.50
CA ALA A 143 -4.73 20.32 -6.58
C ALA A 143 -3.44 20.82 -7.27
N MET A 144 -3.18 20.41 -8.51
CA MET A 144 -2.04 20.91 -9.30
C MET A 144 -2.16 22.39 -9.62
N LEU A 145 -3.39 22.89 -9.86
CA LEU A 145 -3.67 24.29 -10.17
C LEU A 145 -3.61 25.18 -8.93
N ALA A 146 -4.12 24.73 -7.77
CA ALA A 146 -4.33 25.54 -6.58
C ALA A 146 -3.44 25.16 -5.39
N GLN A 147 -2.77 24.03 -5.42
CA GLN A 147 -2.03 23.40 -4.31
C GLN A 147 -2.93 23.11 -3.09
N CYS A 148 -4.24 23.13 -3.26
CA CYS A 148 -5.22 22.91 -2.21
C CYS A 148 -6.31 21.96 -2.65
N LEU A 149 -6.98 21.34 -1.66
CA LEU A 149 -8.18 20.54 -1.83
C LEU A 149 -9.26 21.01 -0.85
N ILE A 150 -10.51 20.97 -1.26
CA ILE A 150 -11.64 21.11 -0.34
C ILE A 150 -11.98 19.72 0.17
N LEU A 151 -11.85 19.53 1.49
CA LEU A 151 -12.07 18.26 2.17
C LEU A 151 -13.05 18.42 3.33
N THR A 152 -13.95 17.46 3.50
CA THR A 152 -14.73 17.33 4.73
C THR A 152 -13.84 16.70 5.80
N LYS A 153 -13.77 17.28 7.00
CA LYS A 153 -12.92 16.76 8.08
C LYS A 153 -13.37 15.37 8.51
N PRO A 154 -12.56 14.33 8.34
CA PRO A 154 -12.88 13.00 8.83
C PRO A 154 -12.77 12.93 10.35
N LYS A 155 -13.46 11.95 10.93
CA LYS A 155 -13.31 11.58 12.34
C LYS A 155 -12.02 10.78 12.56
N THR A 156 -11.63 10.63 13.82
CA THR A 156 -10.44 9.88 14.23
C THR A 156 -10.81 8.54 14.84
N PHE A 157 -10.11 7.47 14.45
CA PHE A 157 -10.31 6.13 14.97
C PHE A 157 -8.97 5.50 15.33
N ARG A 158 -8.70 5.31 16.62
CA ARG A 158 -7.48 4.66 17.11
C ARG A 158 -7.63 3.16 17.16
N VAL A 159 -6.64 2.44 16.60
CA VAL A 159 -6.50 0.99 16.68
C VAL A 159 -5.24 0.67 17.47
N LEU A 160 -5.41 0.22 18.72
CA LEU A 160 -4.31 -0.19 19.59
C LEU A 160 -3.96 -1.65 19.34
N VAL A 161 -2.72 -1.93 18.96
CA VAL A 161 -2.21 -3.29 18.76
C VAL A 161 -1.19 -3.60 19.84
N ASN A 162 -1.63 -4.33 20.85
CA ASN A 162 -0.84 -4.71 22.00
C ASN A 162 -0.10 -6.04 21.80
N GLY A 163 0.81 -6.36 22.71
CA GLY A 163 1.55 -7.62 22.68
C GLY A 163 2.68 -7.65 21.65
N LYS A 164 3.15 -8.84 21.33
CA LYS A 164 4.24 -9.10 20.38
C LYS A 164 3.76 -10.08 19.31
N LEU A 165 4.13 -9.83 18.06
CA LEU A 165 3.78 -10.71 16.94
C LEU A 165 4.39 -12.12 17.13
N PRO A 166 3.59 -13.19 17.00
CA PRO A 166 4.08 -14.57 16.95
C PRO A 166 4.93 -14.83 15.69
N SER A 167 5.65 -15.95 15.69
CA SER A 167 6.37 -16.40 14.50
C SER A 167 5.42 -16.58 13.31
N PHE A 168 5.85 -16.19 12.10
CA PHE A 168 5.10 -16.22 10.86
C PHE A 168 3.86 -15.31 10.81
N VAL A 169 3.69 -14.42 11.78
CA VAL A 169 2.68 -13.35 11.75
C VAL A 169 3.37 -12.03 11.39
N TYR A 170 2.89 -11.36 10.38
CA TYR A 170 3.46 -10.13 9.81
C TYR A 170 2.42 -9.01 9.81
N ALA A 171 2.83 -7.81 9.48
CA ALA A 171 1.93 -6.64 9.38
C ALA A 171 0.70 -6.89 8.48
N LYS A 172 0.86 -7.72 7.43
CA LYS A 172 -0.25 -8.15 6.56
C LYS A 172 -1.33 -8.91 7.33
N ASP A 173 -0.91 -9.79 8.23
CA ASP A 173 -1.85 -10.59 9.03
C ASP A 173 -2.55 -9.71 10.08
N VAL A 174 -1.84 -8.73 10.65
CA VAL A 174 -2.41 -7.76 11.59
C VAL A 174 -3.49 -6.91 10.92
N ILE A 175 -3.19 -6.32 9.76
CA ILE A 175 -4.17 -5.47 9.08
C ILE A 175 -5.37 -6.27 8.56
N LEU A 176 -5.17 -7.50 8.09
CA LEU A 176 -6.27 -8.40 7.71
C LEU A 176 -7.14 -8.77 8.92
N ALA A 177 -6.54 -9.00 10.11
CA ALA A 177 -7.29 -9.23 11.34
C ALA A 177 -8.15 -8.01 11.72
N ILE A 178 -7.57 -6.81 11.65
CA ILE A 178 -8.29 -5.56 11.92
C ILE A 178 -9.46 -5.38 10.96
N ILE A 179 -9.24 -5.56 9.65
CA ILE A 179 -10.31 -5.43 8.65
C ILE A 179 -11.38 -6.51 8.85
N GLY A 180 -11.00 -7.74 9.25
CA GLY A 180 -11.94 -8.78 9.62
C GLY A 180 -12.85 -8.41 10.79
N GLU A 181 -12.31 -7.70 11.79
CA GLU A 181 -13.05 -7.27 12.99
C GLU A 181 -13.96 -6.06 12.70
N ILE A 182 -13.41 -4.98 12.08
CA ILE A 182 -14.18 -3.75 11.85
C ILE A 182 -14.98 -3.77 10.54
N THR A 183 -14.79 -4.79 9.70
CA THR A 183 -15.33 -4.97 8.36
C THR A 183 -14.78 -3.97 7.32
N PHE A 184 -15.05 -4.23 6.04
CA PHE A 184 -14.61 -3.39 4.91
C PHE A 184 -15.26 -1.98 4.86
N LYS A 185 -16.20 -1.67 5.77
CA LYS A 185 -16.88 -0.37 5.91
C LYS A 185 -16.63 0.29 7.26
N GLY A 186 -15.98 -0.39 8.20
CA GLY A 186 -15.85 0.08 9.58
C GLY A 186 -15.04 1.35 9.77
N GLY A 187 -14.18 1.68 8.80
CA GLY A 187 -13.38 2.90 8.75
C GLY A 187 -14.00 4.05 7.94
N THR A 188 -15.22 3.88 7.39
CA THR A 188 -15.84 4.91 6.53
C THR A 188 -16.05 6.22 7.28
N GLY A 189 -15.49 7.31 6.74
CA GLY A 189 -15.52 8.64 7.36
C GLY A 189 -14.49 8.86 8.47
N TYR A 190 -13.54 7.91 8.64
CA TYR A 190 -12.47 8.01 9.63
C TYR A 190 -11.09 8.05 8.97
N VAL A 191 -10.14 8.65 9.71
CA VAL A 191 -8.72 8.37 9.59
C VAL A 191 -8.37 7.35 10.67
N LEU A 192 -7.76 6.23 10.29
CA LEU A 192 -7.29 5.21 11.23
C LEU A 192 -5.90 5.59 11.74
N GLU A 193 -5.70 5.64 13.05
CA GLU A 193 -4.38 5.75 13.65
C GLU A 193 -4.02 4.44 14.34
N TYR A 194 -2.97 3.78 13.84
CA TYR A 194 -2.44 2.56 14.44
C TYR A 194 -1.38 2.91 15.49
N ALA A 195 -1.51 2.34 16.66
CA ALA A 195 -0.64 2.60 17.80
C ALA A 195 -0.44 1.33 18.65
N GLY A 196 0.42 1.41 19.64
CA GLY A 196 0.69 0.35 20.60
C GLY A 196 2.01 -0.41 20.32
N PRO A 197 2.46 -1.24 21.28
CA PRO A 197 3.78 -1.85 21.26
C PRO A 197 4.07 -2.69 20.01
N ALA A 198 3.08 -3.40 19.47
CA ALA A 198 3.26 -4.17 18.26
C ALA A 198 3.56 -3.27 17.06
N ILE A 199 2.87 -2.12 16.92
CA ILE A 199 3.09 -1.14 15.84
C ILE A 199 4.44 -0.43 16.01
N GLU A 200 4.79 -0.06 17.23
CA GLU A 200 6.07 0.60 17.54
C GLU A 200 7.27 -0.28 17.18
N SER A 201 7.13 -1.61 17.35
CA SER A 201 8.18 -2.59 17.02
C SER A 201 8.31 -2.87 15.50
N MET A 202 7.36 -2.44 14.68
CA MET A 202 7.37 -2.63 13.23
C MET A 202 8.42 -1.76 12.55
N SER A 203 9.08 -2.32 11.53
CA SER A 203 9.86 -1.57 10.56
C SER A 203 8.98 -0.60 9.77
N MET A 204 9.58 0.42 9.13
CA MET A 204 8.82 1.32 8.26
C MET A 204 8.10 0.59 7.12
N GLU A 205 8.68 -0.49 6.59
CA GLU A 205 8.07 -1.28 5.52
C GLU A 205 6.81 -2.00 5.98
N GLU A 206 6.82 -2.55 7.20
CA GLU A 206 5.63 -3.14 7.83
C GLU A 206 4.56 -2.09 8.14
N ARG A 207 4.96 -0.91 8.65
CA ARG A 207 4.05 0.22 8.88
C ARG A 207 3.38 0.69 7.58
N MET A 208 4.12 0.71 6.48
CA MET A 208 3.56 1.01 5.16
C MET A 208 2.53 -0.05 4.72
N THR A 209 2.73 -1.32 5.04
CA THR A 209 1.73 -2.38 4.80
C THR A 209 0.44 -2.13 5.59
N MET A 210 0.54 -1.75 6.87
CA MET A 210 -0.61 -1.39 7.70
C MET A 210 -1.42 -0.24 7.09
N CYS A 211 -0.74 0.87 6.82
CA CYS A 211 -1.38 2.07 6.28
C CYS A 211 -1.91 1.88 4.85
N ASN A 212 -1.24 1.06 4.03
CA ASN A 212 -1.66 0.73 2.67
C ASN A 212 -3.08 0.14 2.63
N MET A 213 -3.39 -0.78 3.54
CA MET A 213 -4.68 -1.47 3.55
C MET A 213 -5.77 -0.78 4.37
N SER A 214 -5.55 0.41 4.87
CA SER A 214 -6.60 1.17 5.60
C SER A 214 -7.80 1.49 4.72
N ILE A 215 -7.56 1.74 3.43
CA ILE A 215 -8.63 1.97 2.46
C ILE A 215 -9.55 0.75 2.29
N GLU A 216 -9.05 -0.48 2.53
CA GLU A 216 -9.82 -1.72 2.48
C GLU A 216 -10.78 -1.86 3.66
N ALA A 217 -10.59 -1.09 4.73
CA ALA A 217 -11.56 -0.89 5.80
C ALA A 217 -12.54 0.26 5.51
N GLY A 218 -12.44 0.92 4.34
CA GLY A 218 -13.23 2.09 3.97
C GLY A 218 -12.71 3.42 4.53
N ALA A 219 -11.53 3.43 5.17
CA ALA A 219 -10.98 4.64 5.78
C ALA A 219 -10.49 5.67 4.74
N THR A 220 -10.54 6.95 5.11
CA THR A 220 -9.99 8.03 4.31
C THR A 220 -8.46 7.93 4.20
N SER A 221 -7.80 7.56 5.29
CA SER A 221 -6.36 7.34 5.37
C SER A 221 -6.03 6.44 6.57
N GLY A 222 -4.83 5.83 6.55
CA GLY A 222 -4.23 5.21 7.72
C GLY A 222 -2.99 5.97 8.12
N MET A 223 -2.73 6.11 9.42
CA MET A 223 -1.60 6.89 9.93
C MET A 223 -0.91 6.15 11.07
N ILE A 224 0.38 6.40 11.22
CA ILE A 224 1.17 6.01 12.40
C ILE A 224 1.94 7.25 12.85
N SER A 225 1.91 7.54 14.13
CA SER A 225 2.68 8.64 14.71
C SER A 225 4.18 8.46 14.42
N PRO A 226 4.89 9.53 13.98
CA PRO A 226 6.31 9.45 13.71
C PRO A 226 7.10 9.21 15.00
N ASP A 227 8.11 8.36 14.92
CA ASP A 227 9.03 8.00 16.01
C ASP A 227 10.48 7.91 15.51
N GLN A 228 11.38 7.37 16.32
CA GLN A 228 12.78 7.22 15.94
C GLN A 228 12.96 6.29 14.72
N THR A 229 12.13 5.25 14.56
CA THR A 229 12.15 4.36 13.38
C THR A 229 11.86 5.15 12.10
N THR A 230 10.91 6.08 12.14
CA THR A 230 10.61 6.99 11.02
C THR A 230 11.78 7.91 10.70
N VAL A 231 12.40 8.48 11.73
CA VAL A 231 13.56 9.37 11.59
C VAL A 231 14.75 8.62 10.96
N ASP A 232 15.07 7.44 11.47
CA ASP A 232 16.19 6.62 10.98
C ASP A 232 16.00 6.19 9.53
N TYR A 233 14.76 5.85 9.13
CA TYR A 233 14.44 5.53 7.75
C TYR A 233 14.66 6.71 6.79
N LEU A 234 14.37 7.93 7.23
CA LEU A 234 14.46 9.14 6.39
C LEU A 234 15.90 9.66 6.27
N TRP A 235 16.81 9.30 7.19
CA TRP A 235 18.19 9.71 7.10
C TRP A 235 18.85 9.22 5.80
N GLY A 236 19.48 10.16 5.08
CA GLY A 236 20.22 9.85 3.85
C GLY A 236 19.36 9.63 2.60
N LYS A 237 18.03 9.83 2.68
CA LYS A 237 17.16 9.80 1.49
C LYS A 237 17.46 10.97 0.54
N GLU A 238 17.14 10.77 -0.75
CA GLU A 238 17.54 11.66 -1.86
C GLU A 238 17.19 13.14 -1.61
N VAL A 239 15.96 13.40 -1.14
CA VAL A 239 15.45 14.76 -0.95
C VAL A 239 15.47 15.23 0.49
N VAL A 240 16.07 14.44 1.39
CA VAL A 240 16.29 14.82 2.78
C VAL A 240 17.69 15.41 2.92
N THR A 241 17.84 16.45 3.74
CA THR A 241 19.14 17.07 3.95
C THR A 241 20.18 16.06 4.44
N LYS A 242 21.41 16.21 3.97
CA LYS A 242 22.57 15.43 4.40
C LYS A 242 23.39 16.19 5.47
N ASP A 243 23.06 17.45 5.73
CA ASP A 243 23.64 18.21 6.83
C ASP A 243 23.06 17.73 8.16
N LYS A 244 23.93 17.28 9.06
CA LYS A 244 23.53 16.72 10.35
C LYS A 244 22.79 17.75 11.23
N SER A 245 23.22 19.02 11.21
CA SER A 245 22.59 20.05 12.05
C SER A 245 21.18 20.38 11.56
N GLU A 246 21.00 20.46 10.25
CA GLU A 246 19.67 20.65 9.65
C GLU A 246 18.79 19.42 9.88
N PHE A 247 19.35 18.23 9.79
CA PHE A 247 18.62 17.00 10.04
C PHE A 247 18.12 16.90 11.49
N GLU A 248 18.94 17.29 12.47
CA GLU A 248 18.49 17.31 13.87
C GLU A 248 17.33 18.30 14.09
N LYS A 249 17.30 19.43 13.39
CA LYS A 249 16.15 20.35 13.42
C LYS A 249 14.91 19.72 12.81
N LEU A 250 15.06 19.03 11.66
CA LEU A 250 13.97 18.27 11.04
C LEU A 250 13.45 17.18 11.96
N LYS A 251 14.32 16.40 12.59
CA LYS A 251 13.97 15.36 13.56
C LYS A 251 13.09 15.92 14.69
N VAL A 252 13.49 17.03 15.32
CA VAL A 252 12.69 17.67 16.36
C VAL A 252 11.32 18.07 15.83
N LYS A 253 11.27 18.68 14.65
CA LYS A 253 10.02 19.07 13.99
C LYS A 253 9.15 17.82 13.70
N TRP A 254 9.71 16.78 13.12
CA TRP A 254 8.98 15.56 12.77
C TRP A 254 8.37 14.87 13.99
N LEU A 255 9.17 14.72 15.04
CA LEU A 255 8.71 14.07 16.29
C LEU A 255 7.64 14.90 17.01
N SER A 256 7.57 16.20 16.80
CA SER A 256 6.53 17.07 17.39
C SER A 256 5.14 16.80 16.81
N TYR A 257 5.05 16.16 15.65
CA TYR A 257 3.77 15.73 15.06
C TYR A 257 3.20 14.46 15.70
N ALA A 258 3.99 13.66 16.44
CA ALA A 258 3.47 12.49 17.13
C ALA A 258 2.26 12.85 18.00
N SER A 259 1.28 11.95 18.06
CA SER A 259 0.06 12.14 18.87
C SER A 259 0.42 12.39 20.32
N ASP A 260 -0.26 13.34 20.94
CA ASP A 260 -0.12 13.61 22.37
C ASP A 260 -0.55 12.37 23.18
N LYS A 261 0.09 12.13 24.32
CA LYS A 261 -0.20 10.96 25.16
C LYS A 261 -1.69 10.82 25.52
N ASP A 262 -2.35 11.95 25.74
CA ASP A 262 -3.77 12.02 26.10
C ASP A 262 -4.65 12.53 24.94
N ALA A 263 -4.24 12.27 23.69
CA ALA A 263 -5.04 12.57 22.52
C ALA A 263 -6.39 11.83 22.59
N LYS A 264 -7.44 12.52 22.19
CA LYS A 264 -8.79 11.93 22.16
C LYS A 264 -9.14 11.49 20.75
N TYR A 265 -9.87 10.40 20.65
CA TYR A 265 -10.35 9.83 19.40
C TYR A 265 -11.86 9.64 19.44
N ASP A 266 -12.53 9.77 18.29
CA ASP A 266 -13.96 9.53 18.18
C ASP A 266 -14.33 8.06 18.37
N LYS A 267 -13.39 7.15 18.03
CA LYS A 267 -13.54 5.70 18.19
C LYS A 267 -12.21 5.07 18.54
N GLU A 268 -12.25 3.99 19.31
CA GLU A 268 -11.07 3.20 19.67
C GLU A 268 -11.39 1.71 19.75
N ILE A 269 -10.47 0.87 19.29
CA ILE A 269 -10.45 -0.58 19.53
C ILE A 269 -9.07 -1.03 19.96
N SER A 270 -9.00 -2.20 20.57
CA SER A 270 -7.73 -2.83 20.99
C SER A 270 -7.66 -4.27 20.52
N LEU A 271 -6.53 -4.65 19.95
CA LEU A 271 -6.21 -5.99 19.48
C LEU A 271 -4.97 -6.52 20.23
N ASP A 272 -5.00 -7.77 20.65
CA ASP A 272 -3.82 -8.47 21.18
C ASP A 272 -3.12 -9.23 20.05
N ALA A 273 -1.97 -8.70 19.60
CA ALA A 273 -1.19 -9.30 18.53
C ALA A 273 -0.60 -10.67 18.90
N SER A 274 -0.43 -10.96 20.19
CA SER A 274 0.12 -12.25 20.65
C SER A 274 -0.81 -13.44 20.38
N LEU A 275 -2.09 -13.18 20.14
CA LEU A 275 -3.11 -14.18 19.82
C LEU A 275 -3.30 -14.39 18.32
N LEU A 276 -2.64 -13.59 17.48
CA LEU A 276 -2.81 -13.66 16.03
C LEU A 276 -2.14 -14.90 15.44
N LYS A 277 -2.73 -15.37 14.37
CA LYS A 277 -2.20 -16.39 13.46
C LYS A 277 -2.08 -15.80 12.06
N PRO A 278 -1.27 -16.40 11.16
CA PRO A 278 -1.30 -16.03 9.75
C PRO A 278 -2.72 -16.05 9.20
N LYS A 279 -3.06 -15.07 8.40
CA LYS A 279 -4.41 -14.86 7.85
C LYS A 279 -4.48 -15.21 6.38
N VAL A 280 -5.66 -15.66 5.96
CA VAL A 280 -5.99 -15.84 4.54
C VAL A 280 -7.43 -15.44 4.28
N THR A 281 -7.69 -14.72 3.19
CA THR A 281 -9.06 -14.36 2.81
C THR A 281 -9.76 -15.56 2.15
N TRP A 282 -11.04 -15.75 2.48
CA TRP A 282 -11.87 -16.80 1.89
C TRP A 282 -12.86 -16.28 0.83
N GLY A 283 -13.15 -14.99 0.85
CA GLY A 283 -14.21 -14.42 0.04
C GLY A 283 -13.72 -13.34 -0.97
N THR A 284 -14.57 -12.36 -1.25
CA THR A 284 -14.42 -11.38 -2.33
C THR A 284 -14.05 -9.99 -1.83
N ASN A 285 -13.75 -9.84 -0.56
CA ASN A 285 -13.20 -8.62 0.04
C ASN A 285 -12.25 -8.96 1.20
N PRO A 286 -11.33 -8.06 1.60
CA PRO A 286 -10.33 -8.34 2.64
C PRO A 286 -10.91 -8.58 4.04
N GLY A 287 -12.16 -8.16 4.31
CA GLY A 287 -12.85 -8.44 5.57
C GLY A 287 -13.36 -9.90 5.67
N GLU A 288 -13.45 -10.59 4.55
CA GLU A 288 -13.80 -12.01 4.48
C GLU A 288 -12.54 -12.87 4.69
N VAL A 289 -12.04 -12.87 5.92
CA VAL A 289 -10.75 -13.44 6.32
C VAL A 289 -10.89 -14.37 7.51
N VAL A 290 -10.02 -15.38 7.56
CA VAL A 290 -9.90 -16.31 8.71
C VAL A 290 -8.43 -16.62 8.98
N ASP A 291 -8.15 -17.26 10.10
CA ASP A 291 -6.85 -17.86 10.37
C ASP A 291 -6.54 -18.92 9.29
N ILE A 292 -5.27 -19.13 9.00
CA ILE A 292 -4.85 -20.07 7.95
C ILE A 292 -5.29 -21.51 8.25
N ASP A 293 -5.43 -21.89 9.52
CA ASP A 293 -5.96 -23.16 10.01
C ASP A 293 -7.49 -23.14 10.24
N GLY A 294 -8.13 -22.02 9.94
CA GLY A 294 -9.56 -21.81 10.12
C GLY A 294 -10.43 -22.39 9.01
N THR A 295 -11.72 -22.18 9.18
CA THR A 295 -12.76 -22.62 8.23
C THR A 295 -13.62 -21.44 7.80
N VAL A 296 -14.20 -21.54 6.62
CA VAL A 296 -15.20 -20.59 6.13
C VAL A 296 -16.35 -20.47 7.13
N PRO A 297 -16.71 -19.26 7.60
CA PRO A 297 -17.73 -19.08 8.61
C PRO A 297 -19.12 -19.60 8.21
N SER A 298 -19.93 -19.99 9.21
CA SER A 298 -21.32 -20.44 8.98
C SER A 298 -22.24 -19.34 8.47
N ASN A 299 -21.93 -18.08 8.80
CA ASN A 299 -22.64 -16.89 8.36
C ASN A 299 -22.02 -16.24 7.11
N ALA A 300 -21.15 -16.96 6.39
CA ALA A 300 -20.52 -16.47 5.17
C ALA A 300 -21.54 -16.07 4.09
N ASP A 301 -21.25 -14.98 3.37
CA ASP A 301 -22.08 -14.49 2.28
C ASP A 301 -22.17 -15.48 1.12
N GLU A 302 -23.38 -15.83 0.69
CA GLU A 302 -23.62 -16.84 -0.35
C GLU A 302 -23.03 -16.43 -1.70
N LYS A 303 -23.07 -15.13 -2.06
CA LYS A 303 -22.52 -14.64 -3.33
C LYS A 303 -21.01 -14.78 -3.37
N SER A 304 -20.35 -14.45 -2.26
CA SER A 304 -18.90 -14.64 -2.10
C SER A 304 -18.52 -16.13 -2.19
N LEU A 305 -19.31 -17.00 -1.55
CA LEU A 305 -19.09 -18.45 -1.61
C LEU A 305 -19.24 -19.02 -3.03
N GLU A 306 -20.31 -18.64 -3.72
CA GLU A 306 -20.56 -19.05 -5.11
C GLU A 306 -19.41 -18.60 -6.01
N TYR A 307 -19.02 -17.32 -5.94
CA TYR A 307 -17.93 -16.81 -6.74
C TYR A 307 -16.60 -17.52 -6.47
N MET A 308 -16.25 -17.69 -5.17
CA MET A 308 -15.01 -18.35 -4.76
C MET A 308 -15.06 -19.88 -4.91
N GLY A 309 -16.22 -20.46 -5.18
CA GLY A 309 -16.40 -21.93 -5.27
C GLY A 309 -16.07 -22.61 -3.94
N LEU A 310 -16.53 -22.05 -2.82
CA LEU A 310 -16.31 -22.54 -1.47
C LEU A 310 -17.63 -22.89 -0.78
N LYS A 311 -17.56 -23.61 0.33
CA LYS A 311 -18.70 -24.01 1.16
C LYS A 311 -18.48 -23.57 2.61
N LYS A 312 -19.57 -23.28 3.32
CA LYS A 312 -19.55 -23.04 4.77
C LYS A 312 -18.89 -24.22 5.49
N GLY A 313 -18.05 -23.93 6.48
CA GLY A 313 -17.28 -24.92 7.22
C GLY A 313 -16.08 -25.53 6.48
N GLN A 314 -15.84 -25.16 5.22
CA GLN A 314 -14.71 -25.67 4.45
C GLN A 314 -13.39 -25.12 5.02
N LYS A 315 -12.39 -25.98 5.23
CA LYS A 315 -11.03 -25.57 5.56
C LYS A 315 -10.37 -24.89 4.37
N LEU A 316 -9.58 -23.84 4.63
CA LEU A 316 -8.78 -23.20 3.59
C LEU A 316 -7.40 -23.83 3.46
N SER A 317 -6.79 -24.29 4.56
CA SER A 317 -5.55 -25.07 4.49
C SER A 317 -5.75 -26.34 3.63
N GLY A 318 -4.83 -26.56 2.69
CA GLY A 318 -4.92 -27.65 1.72
C GLY A 318 -5.79 -27.34 0.48
N LEU A 319 -6.38 -26.15 0.37
CA LEU A 319 -7.15 -25.74 -0.82
C LEU A 319 -6.21 -25.59 -2.02
N PRO A 320 -6.49 -26.28 -3.17
CA PRO A 320 -5.65 -26.21 -4.37
C PRO A 320 -5.56 -24.80 -4.96
N LEU A 321 -4.38 -24.48 -5.51
CA LEU A 321 -4.04 -23.21 -6.12
C LEU A 321 -3.45 -23.43 -7.51
N GLU A 322 -3.71 -22.52 -8.45
CA GLU A 322 -3.15 -22.56 -9.81
C GLU A 322 -2.08 -21.48 -10.04
N GLN A 323 -2.00 -20.45 -9.18
CA GLN A 323 -0.98 -19.39 -9.32
C GLN A 323 -0.65 -18.79 -7.97
N ALA A 324 0.59 -18.31 -7.80
CA ALA A 324 1.04 -17.52 -6.68
C ALA A 324 1.66 -16.19 -7.13
N PHE A 325 1.40 -15.12 -6.39
CA PHE A 325 1.95 -13.80 -6.68
C PHE A 325 2.45 -13.08 -5.43
N ILE A 326 3.73 -12.66 -5.43
CA ILE A 326 4.34 -11.80 -4.41
C ILE A 326 4.70 -10.47 -5.05
N GLY A 327 4.08 -9.38 -4.57
CA GLY A 327 4.25 -8.07 -5.16
C GLY A 327 3.22 -7.05 -4.67
N SER A 328 2.97 -6.02 -5.48
CA SER A 328 2.04 -4.91 -5.20
C SER A 328 2.61 -3.86 -4.23
N CYS A 329 1.96 -2.69 -4.17
CA CYS A 329 2.33 -1.64 -3.21
C CYS A 329 2.24 -2.07 -1.75
N THR A 330 1.55 -3.15 -1.45
CA THR A 330 1.40 -3.68 -0.10
C THR A 330 2.64 -4.43 0.35
N ASN A 331 3.12 -5.40 -0.44
CA ASN A 331 4.19 -6.33 -0.04
C ASN A 331 5.15 -6.64 -1.22
N SER A 332 5.97 -5.66 -1.58
CA SER A 332 7.00 -5.79 -2.61
C SER A 332 8.31 -5.08 -2.22
N ARG A 333 8.44 -4.73 -0.93
CA ARG A 333 9.62 -4.08 -0.38
C ARG A 333 10.70 -5.11 -0.07
N ILE A 334 11.90 -4.65 0.24
CA ILE A 334 13.04 -5.56 0.41
C ILE A 334 12.84 -6.53 1.57
N SER A 335 12.18 -6.12 2.66
CA SER A 335 11.85 -7.01 3.78
C SER A 335 10.89 -8.13 3.36
N ASP A 336 9.86 -7.81 2.57
CA ASP A 336 8.92 -8.79 2.03
C ASP A 336 9.61 -9.84 1.15
N LEU A 337 10.52 -9.38 0.29
CA LEU A 337 11.30 -10.25 -0.59
C LEU A 337 12.27 -11.14 0.19
N ARG A 338 12.89 -10.61 1.25
CA ARG A 338 13.75 -11.41 2.14
C ARG A 338 12.97 -12.50 2.85
N GLU A 339 11.77 -12.20 3.35
CA GLU A 339 10.91 -13.21 4.00
C GLU A 339 10.48 -14.30 3.01
N ALA A 340 10.07 -13.94 1.80
CA ALA A 340 9.75 -14.90 0.75
C ALA A 340 10.97 -15.77 0.39
N ALA A 341 12.15 -15.16 0.26
CA ALA A 341 13.39 -15.88 -0.06
C ALA A 341 13.79 -16.89 1.03
N LYS A 342 13.60 -16.56 2.32
CA LYS A 342 13.85 -17.51 3.42
C LYS A 342 13.03 -18.79 3.26
N ILE A 343 11.77 -18.66 2.83
CA ILE A 343 10.86 -19.81 2.65
C ILE A 343 11.22 -20.60 1.39
N LEU A 344 11.58 -19.91 0.28
CA LEU A 344 11.85 -20.52 -1.04
C LEU A 344 13.25 -21.13 -1.15
N LYS A 345 14.21 -20.71 -0.32
CA LYS A 345 15.61 -21.13 -0.42
C LYS A 345 15.76 -22.67 -0.38
N GLY A 346 16.34 -23.22 -1.45
CA GLY A 346 16.60 -24.65 -1.61
C GLY A 346 15.34 -25.50 -1.91
N LYS A 347 14.20 -24.87 -2.18
CA LYS A 347 12.93 -25.53 -2.50
C LYS A 347 12.49 -25.20 -3.92
N LYS A 348 11.53 -25.93 -4.46
CA LYS A 348 10.93 -25.68 -5.79
C LYS A 348 9.46 -25.34 -5.65
N VAL A 349 8.99 -24.40 -6.46
CA VAL A 349 7.56 -24.11 -6.56
C VAL A 349 6.87 -25.18 -7.40
N SER A 350 5.64 -25.54 -7.05
CA SER A 350 4.82 -26.54 -7.75
C SER A 350 3.79 -25.90 -8.68
N ILE A 351 3.57 -24.58 -8.55
CA ILE A 351 2.62 -23.80 -9.37
C ILE A 351 3.32 -22.57 -9.94
N PRO A 352 2.82 -22.01 -11.07
CA PRO A 352 3.29 -20.74 -11.61
C PRO A 352 3.36 -19.67 -10.53
N THR A 353 4.55 -19.15 -10.30
CA THR A 353 4.82 -18.17 -9.22
C THR A 353 5.52 -16.95 -9.79
N ILE A 354 4.98 -15.77 -9.53
CA ILE A 354 5.50 -14.49 -10.01
C ILE A 354 5.90 -13.64 -8.81
N ILE A 355 7.11 -13.09 -8.87
CA ILE A 355 7.65 -12.21 -7.82
C ILE A 355 8.08 -10.90 -8.48
N THR A 356 7.47 -9.80 -8.02
CA THR A 356 7.66 -8.46 -8.59
C THR A 356 8.18 -7.49 -7.53
N PRO A 357 9.38 -6.91 -7.69
CA PRO A 357 9.89 -5.88 -6.78
C PRO A 357 9.12 -4.56 -6.93
N GLY A 358 9.00 -3.80 -5.84
CA GLY A 358 8.20 -2.57 -5.79
C GLY A 358 8.81 -1.38 -6.52
N SER A 359 10.13 -1.36 -6.68
CA SER A 359 10.84 -0.31 -7.41
C SER A 359 12.12 -0.85 -8.04
N GLN A 360 12.70 -0.07 -8.98
CA GLN A 360 14.00 -0.40 -9.55
C GLN A 360 15.12 -0.35 -8.50
N ALA A 361 14.99 0.48 -7.47
CA ALA A 361 15.97 0.51 -6.38
C ALA A 361 15.90 -0.78 -5.55
N ILE A 362 14.69 -1.24 -5.18
CA ILE A 362 14.47 -2.52 -4.50
C ILE A 362 14.95 -3.68 -5.38
N LYS A 363 14.64 -3.65 -6.68
CA LYS A 363 15.12 -4.67 -7.63
C LYS A 363 16.65 -4.81 -7.58
N ARG A 364 17.35 -3.70 -7.78
CA ARG A 364 18.82 -3.67 -7.70
C ARG A 364 19.36 -4.13 -6.34
N GLN A 365 18.66 -3.80 -5.26
CA GLN A 365 19.05 -4.25 -3.91
C GLN A 365 18.86 -5.76 -3.75
N ALA A 366 17.71 -6.30 -4.15
CA ALA A 366 17.43 -7.74 -4.11
C ALA A 366 18.44 -8.55 -4.95
N GLU A 367 18.81 -8.01 -6.12
CA GLU A 367 19.83 -8.61 -6.99
C GLU A 367 21.23 -8.60 -6.36
N ARG A 368 21.62 -7.49 -5.71
CA ARG A 368 22.91 -7.45 -4.96
C ARG A 368 22.94 -8.40 -3.77
N GLU A 369 21.78 -8.67 -3.14
CA GLU A 369 21.65 -9.62 -2.03
C GLU A 369 21.50 -11.07 -2.51
N GLY A 370 21.43 -11.34 -3.83
CA GLY A 370 21.24 -12.67 -4.39
C GLY A 370 19.83 -13.25 -4.18
N LEU A 371 18.84 -12.42 -3.84
CA LEU A 371 17.47 -12.91 -3.63
C LEU A 371 16.82 -13.39 -4.93
N HIS A 372 17.14 -12.74 -6.05
CA HIS A 372 16.65 -13.13 -7.38
C HIS A 372 17.11 -14.53 -7.79
N ASP A 373 18.35 -14.92 -7.45
CA ASP A 373 18.87 -16.26 -7.71
C ASP A 373 18.05 -17.30 -6.94
N ILE A 374 17.74 -17.03 -5.66
CA ILE A 374 16.87 -17.91 -4.83
C ILE A 374 15.51 -18.10 -5.48
N PHE A 375 14.91 -17.02 -6.00
CA PHE A 375 13.59 -17.08 -6.65
C PHE A 375 13.64 -17.85 -7.97
N GLN A 376 14.62 -17.59 -8.81
CA GLN A 376 14.81 -18.29 -10.08
C GLN A 376 15.18 -19.75 -9.88
N ASP A 377 16.06 -20.06 -8.94
CA ASP A 377 16.39 -21.42 -8.54
C ASP A 377 15.15 -22.17 -8.02
N ALA A 378 14.24 -21.50 -7.30
CA ALA A 378 12.99 -22.09 -6.90
C ALA A 378 12.03 -22.34 -8.10
N GLY A 379 12.28 -21.75 -9.26
CA GLY A 379 11.42 -21.84 -10.45
C GLY A 379 10.38 -20.71 -10.52
N ALA A 380 10.49 -19.67 -9.71
CA ALA A 380 9.63 -18.49 -9.77
C ALA A 380 10.12 -17.50 -10.84
N LEU A 381 9.20 -16.75 -11.44
CA LEU A 381 9.50 -15.69 -12.38
C LEU A 381 9.84 -14.40 -11.62
N TRP A 382 11.08 -13.95 -11.71
CA TRP A 382 11.52 -12.63 -11.26
C TRP A 382 11.31 -11.59 -12.37
N THR A 383 10.57 -10.51 -12.07
CA THR A 383 10.11 -9.56 -13.10
C THR A 383 10.73 -8.16 -12.97
N HIS A 384 10.28 -7.23 -13.82
CA HIS A 384 10.50 -5.80 -13.65
C HIS A 384 9.68 -5.27 -12.47
N SER A 385 10.11 -4.14 -11.91
CA SER A 385 9.30 -3.43 -10.88
C SER A 385 8.02 -2.89 -11.49
N SER A 386 6.90 -3.28 -10.91
CA SER A 386 5.55 -2.82 -11.29
C SER A 386 4.52 -3.32 -10.27
N CYS A 387 3.25 -2.97 -10.48
CA CYS A 387 2.15 -3.58 -9.72
C CYS A 387 1.88 -5.04 -10.07
N GLY A 388 2.51 -5.59 -11.13
CA GLY A 388 2.23 -6.95 -11.61
C GLY A 388 0.75 -7.18 -11.91
N PRO A 389 0.22 -8.39 -11.70
CA PRO A 389 -1.19 -8.71 -11.97
C PRO A 389 -2.18 -8.11 -10.97
N CYS A 390 -1.74 -7.34 -9.98
CA CYS A 390 -2.59 -6.79 -8.90
C CYS A 390 -3.85 -6.07 -9.38
N LEU A 391 -3.78 -5.41 -10.54
CA LEU A 391 -4.90 -4.67 -11.15
C LEU A 391 -5.47 -5.35 -12.41
N GLY A 392 -4.95 -6.52 -12.80
CA GLY A 392 -5.34 -7.16 -14.06
C GLY A 392 -4.92 -6.39 -15.32
N MET A 393 -4.05 -5.39 -15.20
CA MET A 393 -3.61 -4.50 -16.28
C MET A 393 -2.17 -4.75 -16.73
N SER A 394 -1.44 -5.67 -16.10
CA SER A 394 -0.06 -6.00 -16.38
C SER A 394 0.12 -7.49 -16.64
N MET A 395 1.36 -7.96 -16.82
CA MET A 395 1.66 -9.39 -17.03
C MET A 395 1.30 -10.25 -15.83
N GLY A 396 0.97 -11.53 -16.06
CA GLY A 396 0.67 -12.50 -15.01
C GLY A 396 -0.79 -12.55 -14.60
N VAL A 397 -1.70 -12.07 -15.45
CA VAL A 397 -3.17 -12.12 -15.23
C VAL A 397 -3.62 -13.55 -15.00
N VAL A 398 -4.49 -13.74 -14.02
CA VAL A 398 -5.03 -15.04 -13.61
C VAL A 398 -6.23 -15.41 -14.50
N ALA A 399 -6.28 -16.65 -14.97
CA ALA A 399 -7.35 -17.14 -15.83
C ALA A 399 -8.71 -17.22 -15.09
N PRO A 400 -9.85 -17.15 -15.83
CA PRO A 400 -11.17 -17.31 -15.23
C PRO A 400 -11.29 -18.60 -14.40
N GLN A 401 -11.92 -18.50 -13.23
CA GLN A 401 -12.12 -19.55 -12.24
C GLN A 401 -10.85 -20.11 -11.60
N SER A 402 -9.65 -19.77 -12.10
CA SER A 402 -8.39 -20.13 -11.48
C SER A 402 -8.21 -19.43 -10.12
N ARG A 403 -7.61 -20.16 -9.20
CA ARG A 403 -7.38 -19.73 -7.82
C ARG A 403 -5.94 -19.27 -7.63
N CYS A 404 -5.78 -18.02 -7.21
CA CYS A 404 -4.48 -17.43 -6.94
C CYS A 404 -4.34 -17.07 -5.46
N ILE A 405 -3.18 -17.33 -4.87
CA ILE A 405 -2.79 -16.76 -3.59
C ILE A 405 -1.83 -15.59 -3.81
N SER A 406 -2.04 -14.48 -3.10
CA SER A 406 -1.36 -13.23 -3.43
C SER A 406 -1.08 -12.37 -2.20
N SER A 407 0.05 -11.66 -2.21
CA SER A 407 0.37 -10.64 -1.21
C SER A 407 -0.22 -9.25 -1.54
N THR A 408 -1.07 -9.14 -2.56
CA THR A 408 -1.76 -7.89 -2.94
C THR A 408 -2.74 -7.41 -1.87
N ASN A 409 -3.44 -6.32 -2.13
CA ASN A 409 -4.33 -5.66 -1.16
C ASN A 409 -5.82 -5.92 -1.41
N ARG A 410 -6.23 -6.32 -2.62
CA ARG A 410 -7.64 -6.49 -3.03
C ARG A 410 -7.88 -7.83 -3.71
N ASN A 411 -9.05 -8.40 -3.43
CA ASN A 411 -9.49 -9.68 -3.96
C ASN A 411 -10.95 -9.67 -4.44
N PHE A 412 -11.50 -8.51 -4.81
CA PHE A 412 -12.85 -8.46 -5.37
C PHE A 412 -12.92 -9.22 -6.71
N PRO A 413 -14.13 -9.63 -7.17
CA PRO A 413 -14.32 -10.40 -8.39
C PRO A 413 -13.59 -9.81 -9.59
N GLY A 414 -12.75 -10.62 -10.24
CA GLY A 414 -12.00 -10.22 -11.43
C GLY A 414 -10.79 -9.32 -11.21
N ARG A 415 -10.40 -9.03 -9.97
CA ARG A 415 -9.31 -8.09 -9.66
C ARG A 415 -7.98 -8.44 -10.33
N MET A 416 -7.60 -9.71 -10.34
CA MET A 416 -6.34 -10.19 -10.92
C MET A 416 -6.52 -10.82 -12.31
N GLY A 417 -7.69 -10.65 -12.91
CA GLY A 417 -8.11 -11.21 -14.20
C GLY A 417 -9.60 -11.52 -14.17
N THR A 418 -10.29 -11.33 -15.28
CA THR A 418 -11.74 -11.57 -15.38
C THR A 418 -12.10 -12.96 -14.87
N GLY A 419 -12.99 -13.06 -13.87
CA GLY A 419 -13.45 -14.32 -13.28
C GLY A 419 -12.41 -15.03 -12.39
N SER A 420 -11.25 -14.44 -12.10
CA SER A 420 -10.23 -15.01 -11.22
C SER A 420 -10.67 -15.00 -9.76
N ARG A 421 -10.18 -15.97 -8.99
CA ARG A 421 -10.42 -16.14 -7.55
C ARG A 421 -9.13 -15.86 -6.78
N ALA A 422 -9.05 -14.76 -6.05
CA ALA A 422 -7.83 -14.36 -5.35
C ALA A 422 -7.98 -14.49 -3.83
N HIS A 423 -7.00 -15.12 -3.18
CA HIS A 423 -6.82 -15.16 -1.74
C HIS A 423 -5.68 -14.24 -1.34
N LEU A 424 -5.91 -13.37 -0.35
CA LEU A 424 -4.87 -12.50 0.21
C LEU A 424 -4.19 -13.18 1.39
N ALA A 425 -2.86 -13.12 1.43
CA ALA A 425 -2.04 -13.62 2.53
C ALA A 425 -0.71 -12.87 2.61
N SER A 426 0.07 -13.08 3.68
CA SER A 426 1.42 -12.54 3.82
C SER A 426 2.40 -13.19 2.83
N PRO A 427 3.52 -12.52 2.44
CA PRO A 427 4.52 -13.06 1.53
C PRO A 427 5.02 -14.45 1.93
N ALA A 428 5.18 -14.72 3.23
CA ALA A 428 5.63 -16.03 3.72
C ALA A 428 4.60 -17.14 3.46
N VAL A 429 3.30 -16.85 3.66
CA VAL A 429 2.20 -17.79 3.36
C VAL A 429 2.09 -18.02 1.85
N VAL A 430 2.23 -16.96 1.05
CA VAL A 430 2.24 -17.09 -0.43
C VAL A 430 3.39 -17.96 -0.90
N ALA A 431 4.61 -17.73 -0.38
CA ALA A 431 5.79 -18.52 -0.72
C ALA A 431 5.64 -20.01 -0.32
N ALA A 432 5.13 -20.28 0.87
CA ALA A 432 4.87 -21.65 1.34
C ALA A 432 3.84 -22.36 0.45
N SER A 433 2.77 -21.66 0.12
CA SER A 433 1.70 -22.18 -0.74
C SER A 433 2.16 -22.40 -2.18
N ALA A 434 3.10 -21.57 -2.67
CA ALA A 434 3.70 -21.77 -4.00
C ALA A 434 4.49 -23.07 -4.10
N ILE A 435 5.17 -23.49 -3.01
CA ILE A 435 5.92 -24.74 -2.95
C ILE A 435 4.99 -25.95 -2.99
N THR A 436 3.92 -25.92 -2.24
CA THR A 436 3.02 -27.09 -2.08
C THR A 436 1.89 -27.16 -3.10
N GLY A 437 1.56 -26.05 -3.76
CA GLY A 437 0.41 -25.95 -4.68
C GLY A 437 -0.94 -25.84 -3.98
N VAL A 438 -0.94 -25.72 -2.66
CA VAL A 438 -2.15 -25.56 -1.82
C VAL A 438 -1.93 -24.48 -0.77
N ILE A 439 -2.99 -23.93 -0.19
CA ILE A 439 -2.86 -23.00 0.92
C ILE A 439 -2.15 -23.69 2.09
N THR A 440 -0.95 -23.20 2.44
CA THR A 440 -0.04 -23.86 3.39
C THR A 440 0.52 -22.88 4.40
N HIS A 441 0.51 -23.28 5.68
CA HIS A 441 1.19 -22.52 6.74
C HIS A 441 2.72 -22.70 6.61
N PRO A 442 3.53 -21.61 6.67
CA PRO A 442 4.99 -21.72 6.52
C PRO A 442 5.69 -22.69 7.48
N LYS A 443 5.10 -22.94 8.66
CA LYS A 443 5.66 -23.91 9.64
C LYS A 443 5.55 -25.38 9.21
N ASP A 444 4.71 -25.67 8.21
CA ASP A 444 4.42 -27.03 7.77
C ASP A 444 5.34 -27.49 6.61
N LEU A 445 6.35 -26.67 6.26
CA LEU A 445 7.41 -26.96 5.28
C LEU A 445 8.63 -27.57 5.95
#